data_1e21b82869ffdba89b3b68f4764222d9
#
_entry.id   1e21b82869ffdba89b3b68f4764222d9
#
_cell.length_a   1.000
_cell.length_b   1.000
_cell.length_c   1.000
_cell.angle_alpha   90.00
_cell.angle_beta   90.00
_cell.angle_gamma   90.00
#
_symmetry.space_group_name_H-M   'P 1'
#
loop_
_entity.id
_entity.type
_entity.pdbx_description
1 polymer ?
#
loop_
_entity_poly.entity_id
_entity_poly.type
_entity_poly.pdbx_seq_one_letter_code
_entity_poly.pdbx_strand_id
1 'polypeptide(L)'
;MRILHITNRLSEGGVESFLLTFLPRLRSLGHQVELLVLDKSTVSMWSMFETQGIRVHIGKYSNIYNLLNVFEVRRYLCFYDIIHVHLWPAQLYISLGKVLSHSHAKFITTEHNNFNKRRNFKAYRFIEQWMYNQFDIIVGVCETSRFNLLKWIRHSQVVAIPNAIQWEVFNKAKPFEKNELGLPHSSFMITMTARFFSQKDQPTLIRALSLLPSDIHVVFVGSGESIFECKALATELGLSERIHFLGRRTDVNRILKTSDLCVLSTHYEGLPISVIEYMSAGKAVVATDVDGIRELISDDCLAKPNSFEDMALKIRRLYGDRQLLNRISEQNLLNSFQYNIEEMVNQYNYIYNKVYNG
;
A
#
# COMPACT_ATOMS: atom_id res chain seq x y z
N MET A 1 -22.58 14.88 1.43
CA MET A 1 -22.84 13.66 2.23
C MET A 1 -21.95 13.67 3.48
N ARG A 2 -22.42 13.06 4.57
CA ARG A 2 -21.63 12.78 5.78
C ARG A 2 -21.04 11.39 5.61
N ILE A 3 -19.72 11.28 5.56
CA ILE A 3 -18.99 10.04 5.28
C ILE A 3 -18.11 9.70 6.49
N LEU A 4 -18.28 8.52 7.06
CA LEU A 4 -17.40 8.00 8.09
C LEU A 4 -16.51 6.91 7.50
N HIS A 5 -15.21 7.14 7.51
CA HIS A 5 -14.23 6.08 7.27
C HIS A 5 -13.87 5.38 8.57
N ILE A 6 -13.66 4.06 8.52
CA ILE A 6 -13.34 3.27 9.72
C ILE A 6 -12.14 2.39 9.41
N THR A 7 -11.11 2.49 10.26
CA THR A 7 -9.92 1.65 10.18
C THR A 7 -9.58 1.04 11.55
N ASN A 8 -8.74 0.01 11.54
CA ASN A 8 -8.33 -0.65 12.77
C ASN A 8 -7.37 0.22 13.60
N ARG A 9 -6.38 0.84 12.95
CA ARG A 9 -5.24 1.52 13.57
C ARG A 9 -4.83 2.75 12.77
N LEU A 10 -4.08 3.65 13.40
CA LEU A 10 -3.35 4.74 12.74
C LEU A 10 -1.84 4.58 12.99
N SER A 11 -1.33 3.40 12.71
CA SER A 11 0.10 3.15 12.60
C SER A 11 0.58 3.50 11.19
N GLU A 12 1.89 3.50 10.99
CA GLU A 12 2.44 3.75 9.65
C GLU A 12 2.26 2.54 8.75
N GLY A 13 1.46 2.69 7.72
CA GLY A 13 1.15 1.63 6.77
C GLY A 13 0.56 2.16 5.48
N GLY A 14 0.38 1.26 4.51
CA GLY A 14 -0.16 1.62 3.20
C GLY A 14 -1.59 2.16 3.27
N VAL A 15 -2.44 1.58 4.13
CA VAL A 15 -3.83 2.01 4.29
C VAL A 15 -3.91 3.38 4.94
N GLU A 16 -3.10 3.65 5.95
CA GLU A 16 -3.05 4.92 6.66
C GLU A 16 -2.53 6.04 5.74
N SER A 17 -1.48 5.77 4.97
CA SER A 17 -0.97 6.71 3.95
C SER A 17 -2.01 6.97 2.84
N PHE A 18 -2.73 5.95 2.41
CA PHE A 18 -3.86 6.07 1.49
C PHE A 18 -4.93 6.99 2.08
N LEU A 19 -5.41 6.74 3.30
CA LEU A 19 -6.43 7.55 3.95
C LEU A 19 -5.99 9.00 4.16
N LEU A 20 -4.73 9.22 4.57
CA LEU A 20 -4.18 10.57 4.76
C LEU A 20 -4.17 11.39 3.47
N THR A 21 -4.04 10.73 2.32
CA THR A 21 -4.06 11.40 1.02
C THR A 21 -5.48 11.53 0.46
N PHE A 22 -6.32 10.55 0.72
CA PHE A 22 -7.67 10.40 0.15
C PHE A 22 -8.73 11.27 0.86
N LEU A 23 -8.79 11.22 2.20
CA LEU A 23 -9.87 11.87 2.94
C LEU A 23 -9.93 13.39 2.77
N PRO A 24 -8.80 14.14 2.78
CA PRO A 24 -8.83 15.59 2.54
C PRO A 24 -9.36 15.94 1.14
N ARG A 25 -9.11 15.10 0.14
CA ARG A 25 -9.61 15.29 -1.23
C ARG A 25 -11.12 15.06 -1.33
N LEU A 26 -11.63 14.02 -0.67
CA LEU A 26 -13.09 13.85 -0.56
C LEU A 26 -13.74 15.05 0.12
N ARG A 27 -13.10 15.61 1.16
CA ARG A 27 -13.59 16.81 1.82
C ARG A 27 -13.60 18.01 0.87
N SER A 28 -12.59 18.20 0.02
CA SER A 28 -12.53 19.29 -0.96
C SER A 28 -13.64 19.21 -2.02
N LEU A 29 -14.23 18.02 -2.24
CA LEU A 29 -15.43 17.82 -3.07
C LEU A 29 -16.73 18.19 -2.36
N GLY A 30 -16.68 18.78 -1.15
CA GLY A 30 -17.84 19.24 -0.40
C GLY A 30 -18.47 18.19 0.52
N HIS A 31 -17.81 17.04 0.74
CA HIS A 31 -18.27 16.05 1.72
C HIS A 31 -17.84 16.41 3.14
N GLN A 32 -18.66 16.04 4.13
CA GLN A 32 -18.24 16.02 5.54
C GLN A 32 -17.62 14.66 5.81
N VAL A 33 -16.29 14.62 5.94
CA VAL A 33 -15.52 13.38 6.06
C VAL A 33 -14.88 13.28 7.44
N GLU A 34 -15.13 12.18 8.13
CA GLU A 34 -14.55 11.88 9.44
C GLU A 34 -13.94 10.47 9.46
N LEU A 35 -13.04 10.21 10.40
CA LEU A 35 -12.34 8.95 10.55
C LEU A 35 -12.56 8.37 11.95
N LEU A 36 -12.98 7.11 12.04
CA LEU A 36 -13.00 6.33 13.29
C LEU A 36 -11.87 5.30 13.29
N VAL A 37 -11.08 5.31 14.36
CA VAL A 37 -9.98 4.38 14.61
C VAL A 37 -10.34 3.49 15.79
N LEU A 38 -10.33 2.17 15.60
CA LEU A 38 -10.80 1.24 16.63
C LEU A 38 -9.79 1.06 17.77
N ASP A 39 -8.49 1.00 17.46
CA ASP A 39 -7.42 0.77 18.44
C ASP A 39 -6.84 2.09 18.96
N LYS A 40 -7.15 2.44 20.21
CA LYS A 40 -6.64 3.67 20.82
C LYS A 40 -5.14 3.66 21.13
N SER A 41 -4.47 2.51 21.09
CA SER A 41 -3.04 2.40 21.40
C SER A 41 -2.13 2.78 20.24
N THR A 42 -2.67 2.89 19.01
CA THR A 42 -1.90 3.13 17.79
C THR A 42 -2.45 4.32 17.02
N VAL A 43 -2.17 5.52 17.52
CA VAL A 43 -2.68 6.79 16.96
C VAL A 43 -1.55 7.76 16.57
N SER A 44 -0.38 7.25 16.22
CA SER A 44 0.81 8.07 15.92
C SER A 44 0.60 9.08 14.77
N MET A 45 -0.28 8.77 13.84
CA MET A 45 -0.61 9.64 12.69
C MET A 45 -1.82 10.55 12.93
N TRP A 46 -2.43 10.54 14.10
CA TRP A 46 -3.67 11.28 14.38
C TRP A 46 -3.56 12.79 14.06
N SER A 47 -2.51 13.46 14.56
CA SER A 47 -2.30 14.89 14.33
C SER A 47 -2.18 15.24 12.84
N MET A 48 -1.67 14.34 12.01
CA MET A 48 -1.56 14.56 10.56
C MET A 48 -2.92 14.63 9.87
N PHE A 49 -3.93 13.88 10.35
CA PHE A 49 -5.29 13.97 9.84
C PHE A 49 -5.98 15.26 10.31
N GLU A 50 -5.81 15.63 11.58
CA GLU A 50 -6.43 16.86 12.10
C GLU A 50 -5.88 18.13 11.48
N THR A 51 -4.56 18.20 11.21
CA THR A 51 -3.98 19.34 10.49
C THR A 51 -4.54 19.52 9.09
N GLN A 52 -5.07 18.44 8.48
CA GLN A 52 -5.76 18.46 7.19
C GLN A 52 -7.29 18.66 7.33
N GLY A 53 -7.76 18.93 8.55
CA GLY A 53 -9.16 19.20 8.87
C GLY A 53 -10.05 17.96 8.87
N ILE A 54 -9.49 16.76 9.00
CA ILE A 54 -10.23 15.51 9.17
C ILE A 54 -10.38 15.22 10.66
N ARG A 55 -11.62 15.24 11.13
CA ARG A 55 -11.92 14.87 12.51
C ARG A 55 -11.72 13.38 12.73
N VAL A 56 -10.92 13.03 13.75
CA VAL A 56 -10.63 11.64 14.10
C VAL A 56 -11.31 11.26 15.41
N HIS A 57 -12.13 10.23 15.37
CA HIS A 57 -12.72 9.57 16.53
C HIS A 57 -11.84 8.39 16.93
N ILE A 58 -11.54 8.29 18.21
CA ILE A 58 -10.72 7.19 18.76
C ILE A 58 -11.63 6.26 19.55
N GLY A 59 -11.60 4.96 19.22
CA GLY A 59 -12.32 3.90 19.90
C GLY A 59 -11.87 3.73 21.36
N LYS A 60 -12.67 3.04 22.14
CA LYS A 60 -12.43 2.88 23.59
C LYS A 60 -11.35 1.85 23.92
N TYR A 61 -11.13 0.88 23.05
CA TYR A 61 -10.34 -0.31 23.33
C TYR A 61 -8.96 -0.23 22.70
N SER A 62 -7.96 -0.87 23.36
CA SER A 62 -6.59 -0.98 22.85
C SER A 62 -6.33 -2.31 22.13
N ASN A 63 -7.39 -3.09 21.87
CA ASN A 63 -7.31 -4.37 21.17
C ASN A 63 -8.35 -4.42 20.06
N ILE A 64 -7.89 -4.49 18.82
CA ILE A 64 -8.76 -4.59 17.65
C ILE A 64 -9.64 -5.85 17.64
N TYR A 65 -9.26 -6.90 18.37
CA TYR A 65 -10.04 -8.15 18.46
C TYR A 65 -11.06 -8.15 19.60
N ASN A 66 -11.24 -7.03 20.31
CA ASN A 66 -12.28 -6.92 21.33
C ASN A 66 -13.65 -6.85 20.68
N LEU A 67 -14.51 -7.82 20.95
CA LEU A 67 -15.88 -7.90 20.39
C LEU A 67 -16.78 -6.72 20.80
N LEU A 68 -16.46 -6.03 21.90
CA LEU A 68 -17.17 -4.82 22.32
C LEU A 68 -17.05 -3.67 21.31
N ASN A 69 -16.10 -3.74 20.38
CA ASN A 69 -16.02 -2.81 19.25
C ASN A 69 -17.30 -2.79 18.39
N VAL A 70 -18.12 -3.86 18.41
CA VAL A 70 -19.44 -3.89 17.74
C VAL A 70 -20.36 -2.80 18.31
N PHE A 71 -20.40 -2.66 19.63
CA PHE A 71 -21.23 -1.65 20.29
C PHE A 71 -20.64 -0.24 20.11
N GLU A 72 -19.33 -0.14 20.03
CA GLU A 72 -18.67 1.15 19.75
C GLU A 72 -19.02 1.65 18.35
N VAL A 73 -18.82 0.84 17.31
CA VAL A 73 -19.14 1.24 15.92
C VAL A 73 -20.62 1.53 15.73
N ARG A 74 -21.50 0.73 16.35
CA ARG A 74 -22.97 0.91 16.27
C ARG A 74 -23.40 2.34 16.63
N ARG A 75 -22.73 3.00 17.57
CA ARG A 75 -23.05 4.36 18.03
C ARG A 75 -22.92 5.41 16.93
N TYR A 76 -22.13 5.14 15.89
CA TYR A 76 -21.89 6.05 14.78
C TYR A 76 -22.80 5.82 13.58
N LEU A 77 -23.31 4.58 13.39
CA LEU A 77 -23.93 4.17 12.13
C LEU A 77 -25.16 4.98 11.70
N CYS A 78 -25.88 5.60 12.64
CA CYS A 78 -27.09 6.39 12.35
C CYS A 78 -26.80 7.87 12.04
N PHE A 79 -25.56 8.34 12.18
CA PHE A 79 -25.21 9.75 12.02
C PHE A 79 -24.61 10.09 10.66
N TYR A 80 -24.32 9.09 9.84
CA TYR A 80 -23.65 9.25 8.55
C TYR A 80 -24.50 8.69 7.43
N ASP A 81 -24.27 9.23 6.24
CA ASP A 81 -24.93 8.79 5.00
C ASP A 81 -24.20 7.60 4.38
N ILE A 82 -22.85 7.61 4.49
CA ILE A 82 -21.95 6.56 4.02
C ILE A 82 -21.04 6.08 5.16
N ILE A 83 -20.95 4.78 5.32
CA ILE A 83 -19.98 4.10 6.20
C ILE A 83 -19.01 3.32 5.31
N HIS A 84 -17.74 3.76 5.28
CA HIS A 84 -16.70 3.10 4.49
C HIS A 84 -15.65 2.47 5.42
N VAL A 85 -15.60 1.15 5.44
CA VAL A 85 -14.71 0.41 6.34
C VAL A 85 -13.52 -0.19 5.60
N HIS A 86 -12.35 -0.17 6.25
CA HIS A 86 -11.11 -0.72 5.77
C HIS A 86 -10.60 -1.80 6.72
N LEU A 87 -10.18 -2.93 6.17
CA LEU A 87 -9.50 -4.02 6.86
C LEU A 87 -10.39 -4.84 7.85
N TRP A 88 -10.01 -6.10 7.99
CA TRP A 88 -10.45 -6.98 9.06
C TRP A 88 -9.69 -6.63 10.37
N PRO A 89 -10.32 -6.65 11.58
CA PRO A 89 -11.69 -7.10 11.88
C PRO A 89 -12.76 -6.00 11.85
N ALA A 90 -12.45 -4.75 11.52
CA ALA A 90 -13.43 -3.66 11.47
C ALA A 90 -14.62 -4.01 10.55
N GLN A 91 -14.38 -4.67 9.41
CA GLN A 91 -15.43 -5.15 8.50
C GLN A 91 -16.48 -6.03 9.22
N LEU A 92 -16.03 -6.95 10.07
CA LEU A 92 -16.94 -7.81 10.84
C LEU A 92 -17.76 -7.00 11.85
N TYR A 93 -17.13 -6.07 12.57
CA TYR A 93 -17.82 -5.26 13.57
C TYR A 93 -18.87 -4.36 12.95
N ILE A 94 -18.57 -3.78 11.80
CA ILE A 94 -19.54 -2.98 11.03
C ILE A 94 -20.71 -3.84 10.57
N SER A 95 -20.46 -5.03 10.05
CA SER A 95 -21.51 -5.97 9.62
C SER A 95 -22.44 -6.36 10.77
N LEU A 96 -21.88 -6.68 11.94
CA LEU A 96 -22.65 -6.98 13.15
C LEU A 96 -23.38 -5.74 13.67
N GLY A 97 -22.72 -4.58 13.70
CA GLY A 97 -23.31 -3.32 14.12
C GLY A 97 -24.48 -2.88 13.23
N LYS A 98 -24.41 -3.10 11.91
CA LYS A 98 -25.50 -2.86 10.96
C LYS A 98 -26.73 -3.67 11.31
N VAL A 99 -26.57 -4.97 11.53
CA VAL A 99 -27.69 -5.86 11.91
C VAL A 99 -28.33 -5.45 13.25
N LEU A 100 -27.52 -4.92 14.18
CA LEU A 100 -27.98 -4.48 15.49
C LEU A 100 -28.49 -3.02 15.50
N SER A 101 -28.48 -2.33 14.36
CA SER A 101 -28.88 -0.92 14.24
C SER A 101 -30.02 -0.77 13.23
N HIS A 102 -30.75 0.35 13.32
CA HIS A 102 -31.70 0.78 12.31
C HIS A 102 -31.08 1.84 11.38
N SER A 103 -29.81 1.68 11.04
CA SER A 103 -29.10 2.65 10.19
C SER A 103 -29.58 2.61 8.75
N HIS A 104 -29.82 3.79 8.17
CA HIS A 104 -30.13 3.98 6.75
C HIS A 104 -28.86 4.28 5.93
N ALA A 105 -27.68 4.32 6.56
CA ALA A 105 -26.43 4.53 5.87
C ALA A 105 -26.18 3.46 4.79
N LYS A 106 -25.47 3.84 3.74
CA LYS A 106 -24.92 2.89 2.76
C LYS A 106 -23.55 2.42 3.23
N PHE A 107 -23.29 1.15 3.07
CA PHE A 107 -22.09 0.49 3.61
C PHE A 107 -21.16 0.07 2.47
N ILE A 108 -19.92 0.54 2.54
CA ILE A 108 -18.88 0.24 1.55
C ILE A 108 -17.67 -0.33 2.27
N THR A 109 -16.97 -1.26 1.64
CA THR A 109 -15.70 -1.76 2.15
C THR A 109 -14.65 -1.81 1.07
N THR A 110 -13.37 -1.54 1.44
CA THR A 110 -12.21 -1.74 0.57
C THR A 110 -11.35 -2.88 1.10
N GLU A 111 -11.07 -3.83 0.21
CA GLU A 111 -10.12 -4.93 0.44
C GLU A 111 -8.74 -4.53 -0.08
N HIS A 112 -7.80 -4.35 0.86
CA HIS A 112 -6.46 -3.87 0.58
C HIS A 112 -5.42 -4.97 0.31
N ASN A 113 -5.80 -6.25 0.50
CA ASN A 113 -4.89 -7.38 0.36
C ASN A 113 -5.44 -8.41 -0.62
N ASN A 114 -4.59 -8.92 -1.51
CA ASN A 114 -4.92 -10.05 -2.39
C ASN A 114 -4.89 -11.39 -1.65
N PHE A 115 -4.07 -11.49 -0.61
CA PHE A 115 -3.91 -12.69 0.20
C PHE A 115 -4.50 -12.49 1.60
N ASN A 116 -5.29 -13.49 2.02
CA ASN A 116 -5.89 -13.50 3.35
C ASN A 116 -5.77 -14.90 3.96
N LYS A 117 -4.95 -15.05 5.00
CA LYS A 117 -4.70 -16.35 5.69
C LYS A 117 -5.98 -17.05 6.15
N ARG A 118 -7.05 -16.30 6.47
CA ARG A 118 -8.34 -16.88 6.88
C ARG A 118 -8.97 -17.72 5.78
N ARG A 119 -8.73 -17.39 4.50
CA ARG A 119 -9.26 -18.10 3.34
C ARG A 119 -8.66 -19.48 3.13
N ASN A 120 -7.61 -19.84 3.87
CA ASN A 120 -7.09 -21.21 3.95
C ASN A 120 -8.07 -22.16 4.66
N PHE A 121 -8.99 -21.61 5.47
CA PHE A 121 -10.01 -22.38 6.18
C PHE A 121 -11.36 -22.23 5.51
N LYS A 122 -11.86 -23.26 4.83
CA LYS A 122 -13.11 -23.22 4.06
C LYS A 122 -14.33 -22.78 4.88
N ALA A 123 -14.36 -23.05 6.18
CA ALA A 123 -15.45 -22.61 7.07
C ALA A 123 -15.58 -21.09 7.16
N TYR A 124 -14.45 -20.34 7.05
CA TYR A 124 -14.49 -18.88 7.04
C TYR A 124 -15.25 -18.30 5.84
N ARG A 125 -15.41 -19.05 4.76
CA ARG A 125 -16.17 -18.62 3.58
C ARG A 125 -17.61 -18.25 3.94
N PHE A 126 -18.26 -19.00 4.83
CA PHE A 126 -19.64 -18.71 5.25
C PHE A 126 -19.72 -17.41 6.07
N ILE A 127 -18.75 -17.19 6.95
CA ILE A 127 -18.67 -15.97 7.77
C ILE A 127 -18.38 -14.76 6.86
N GLU A 128 -17.40 -14.86 5.97
CA GLU A 128 -17.06 -13.78 5.04
C GLU A 128 -18.18 -13.53 4.04
N GLN A 129 -18.87 -14.57 3.52
CA GLN A 129 -20.03 -14.39 2.65
C GLN A 129 -21.14 -13.61 3.34
N TRP A 130 -21.50 -13.98 4.60
CA TRP A 130 -22.49 -13.26 5.38
C TRP A 130 -22.04 -11.82 5.64
N MET A 131 -20.79 -11.61 6.03
CA MET A 131 -20.21 -10.30 6.29
C MET A 131 -20.25 -9.40 5.06
N TYR A 132 -19.76 -9.88 3.91
CA TYR A 132 -19.73 -9.10 2.67
C TYR A 132 -21.14 -8.80 2.12
N ASN A 133 -22.13 -9.64 2.39
CA ASN A 133 -23.53 -9.38 2.01
C ASN A 133 -24.14 -8.19 2.77
N GLN A 134 -23.49 -7.68 3.83
CA GLN A 134 -23.91 -6.49 4.53
C GLN A 134 -23.47 -5.19 3.82
N PHE A 135 -22.57 -5.25 2.86
CA PHE A 135 -22.08 -4.09 2.13
C PHE A 135 -22.85 -3.86 0.84
N ASP A 136 -23.10 -2.59 0.51
CA ASP A 136 -23.74 -2.21 -0.77
C ASP A 136 -22.75 -2.30 -1.93
N ILE A 137 -21.46 -1.93 -1.67
CA ILE A 137 -20.36 -2.08 -2.63
C ILE A 137 -19.10 -2.62 -1.91
N ILE A 138 -18.39 -3.50 -2.59
CA ILE A 138 -17.08 -3.98 -2.18
C ILE A 138 -16.07 -3.49 -3.21
N VAL A 139 -15.00 -2.83 -2.76
CA VAL A 139 -13.92 -2.33 -3.60
C VAL A 139 -12.68 -3.20 -3.41
N GLY A 140 -12.13 -3.75 -4.49
CA GLY A 140 -10.79 -4.32 -4.52
C GLY A 140 -9.79 -3.27 -5.00
N VAL A 141 -8.60 -3.22 -4.39
CA VAL A 141 -7.55 -2.23 -4.76
C VAL A 141 -6.83 -2.54 -6.08
N CYS A 142 -7.22 -3.59 -6.79
CA CYS A 142 -6.77 -3.94 -8.13
C CYS A 142 -7.71 -5.01 -8.73
N GLU A 143 -7.59 -5.30 -10.03
CA GLU A 143 -8.40 -6.32 -10.68
C GLU A 143 -8.15 -7.73 -10.10
N THR A 144 -6.92 -8.06 -9.76
CA THR A 144 -6.60 -9.31 -9.06
C THR A 144 -7.34 -9.43 -7.72
N SER A 145 -7.41 -8.35 -6.95
CA SER A 145 -8.15 -8.30 -5.67
C SER A 145 -9.64 -8.56 -5.89
N ARG A 146 -10.22 -7.87 -6.87
CA ARG A 146 -11.62 -8.05 -7.29
C ARG A 146 -11.89 -9.48 -7.72
N PHE A 147 -11.05 -10.06 -8.57
CA PHE A 147 -11.19 -11.43 -9.08
C PHE A 147 -11.08 -12.46 -7.94
N ASN A 148 -10.12 -12.31 -7.04
CA ASN A 148 -9.95 -13.19 -5.89
C ASN A 148 -11.16 -13.12 -4.92
N LEU A 149 -11.74 -11.94 -4.75
CA LEU A 149 -12.99 -11.77 -4.00
C LEU A 149 -14.14 -12.55 -4.66
N LEU A 150 -14.36 -12.38 -5.97
CA LEU A 150 -15.45 -13.03 -6.71
C LEU A 150 -15.31 -14.56 -6.77
N LYS A 151 -14.09 -15.09 -6.69
CA LYS A 151 -13.87 -16.53 -6.52
C LYS A 151 -14.27 -17.05 -5.12
N TRP A 152 -14.14 -16.19 -4.13
CA TRP A 152 -14.37 -16.54 -2.73
C TRP A 152 -15.82 -16.32 -2.27
N ILE A 153 -16.43 -15.21 -2.67
CA ILE A 153 -17.79 -14.81 -2.30
C ILE A 153 -18.66 -14.60 -3.54
N ARG A 154 -19.98 -14.63 -3.32
CA ARG A 154 -20.98 -14.22 -4.32
C ARG A 154 -21.52 -12.84 -3.93
N HIS A 155 -21.19 -11.82 -4.72
CA HIS A 155 -21.69 -10.47 -4.51
C HIS A 155 -21.80 -9.73 -5.86
N SER A 156 -22.92 -9.04 -6.11
CA SER A 156 -23.21 -8.41 -7.41
C SER A 156 -22.43 -7.10 -7.64
N GLN A 157 -22.03 -6.42 -6.55
CA GLN A 157 -21.40 -5.11 -6.60
C GLN A 157 -19.96 -5.17 -6.07
N VAL A 158 -19.08 -5.86 -6.81
CA VAL A 158 -17.63 -5.87 -6.56
C VAL A 158 -16.94 -5.12 -7.69
N VAL A 159 -16.28 -4.02 -7.36
CA VAL A 159 -15.56 -3.16 -8.31
C VAL A 159 -14.07 -3.12 -8.00
N ALA A 160 -13.24 -2.77 -8.97
CA ALA A 160 -11.84 -2.47 -8.74
C ALA A 160 -11.63 -0.95 -8.80
N ILE A 161 -10.99 -0.38 -7.78
CA ILE A 161 -10.47 0.99 -7.78
C ILE A 161 -9.02 0.91 -7.31
N PRO A 162 -8.04 1.11 -8.18
CA PRO A 162 -6.64 0.94 -7.82
C PRO A 162 -6.18 1.98 -6.80
N ASN A 163 -5.24 1.56 -5.94
CA ASN A 163 -4.51 2.50 -5.10
C ASN A 163 -3.83 3.56 -5.98
N ALA A 164 -3.72 4.78 -5.44
CA ALA A 164 -3.17 5.90 -6.16
C ALA A 164 -2.26 6.76 -5.29
N ILE A 165 -1.48 7.61 -5.92
CA ILE A 165 -0.52 8.51 -5.28
C ILE A 165 -0.65 9.94 -5.83
N GLN A 166 0.01 10.88 -5.17
CA GLN A 166 0.22 12.24 -5.70
C GLN A 166 1.32 12.18 -6.78
N TRP A 167 0.93 11.84 -8.00
CA TRP A 167 1.85 11.54 -9.10
C TRP A 167 2.88 12.66 -9.33
N GLU A 168 2.46 13.93 -9.30
CA GLU A 168 3.32 15.10 -9.51
C GLU A 168 4.44 15.21 -8.46
N VAL A 169 4.19 14.80 -7.23
CA VAL A 169 5.18 14.85 -6.14
C VAL A 169 6.40 13.99 -6.46
N PHE A 170 6.18 12.85 -7.10
CA PHE A 170 7.26 11.93 -7.49
C PHE A 170 7.86 12.32 -8.84
N ASN A 171 7.03 12.66 -9.82
CA ASN A 171 7.51 12.99 -11.16
C ASN A 171 8.35 14.29 -11.21
N LYS A 172 7.93 15.32 -10.48
CA LYS A 172 8.59 16.66 -10.47
C LYS A 172 9.64 16.79 -9.36
N ALA A 173 9.94 15.74 -8.61
CA ALA A 173 10.93 15.76 -7.55
C ALA A 173 12.31 16.12 -8.08
N LYS A 174 13.04 16.97 -7.35
CA LYS A 174 14.46 17.24 -7.65
C LYS A 174 15.33 16.17 -7.00
N PRO A 175 16.22 15.51 -7.75
CA PRO A 175 17.09 14.47 -7.19
C PRO A 175 18.07 15.09 -6.17
N PHE A 176 18.66 14.24 -5.36
CA PHE A 176 19.88 14.51 -4.60
C PHE A 176 21.12 14.30 -5.45
N GLU A 177 22.24 14.87 -5.05
CA GLU A 177 23.53 14.34 -5.41
C GLU A 177 23.78 13.04 -4.61
N LYS A 178 24.37 12.01 -5.23
CA LYS A 178 24.54 10.69 -4.56
C LYS A 178 25.36 10.77 -3.28
N ASN A 179 26.34 11.67 -3.22
CA ASN A 179 27.17 11.93 -2.03
C ASN A 179 26.37 12.47 -0.84
N GLU A 180 25.27 13.21 -1.05
CA GLU A 180 24.37 13.66 0.02
C GLU A 180 23.65 12.48 0.72
N LEU A 181 23.59 11.33 0.03
CA LEU A 181 23.05 10.07 0.56
C LEU A 181 24.12 9.11 1.05
N GLY A 182 25.39 9.54 1.07
CA GLY A 182 26.53 8.72 1.50
C GLY A 182 27.02 7.71 0.44
N LEU A 183 26.68 7.91 -0.84
CA LEU A 183 27.10 7.01 -1.93
C LEU A 183 28.23 7.63 -2.77
N PRO A 184 29.11 6.81 -3.38
CA PRO A 184 30.04 7.28 -4.40
C PRO A 184 29.27 7.89 -5.58
N HIS A 185 29.76 9.00 -6.12
CA HIS A 185 29.10 9.72 -7.22
C HIS A 185 28.88 8.82 -8.46
N SER A 186 29.84 7.95 -8.78
CA SER A 186 29.80 7.04 -9.94
C SER A 186 29.02 5.75 -9.68
N SER A 187 28.53 5.49 -8.47
CA SER A 187 27.80 4.25 -8.15
C SER A 187 26.50 4.12 -8.93
N PHE A 188 26.11 2.89 -9.22
CA PHE A 188 24.76 2.57 -9.67
C PHE A 188 23.85 2.36 -8.44
N MET A 189 22.90 3.24 -8.24
CA MET A 189 22.03 3.27 -7.05
C MET A 189 20.75 2.49 -7.27
N ILE A 190 20.55 1.42 -6.49
CA ILE A 190 19.30 0.68 -6.39
C ILE A 190 18.58 1.10 -5.11
N THR A 191 17.29 1.41 -5.18
CA THR A 191 16.51 1.77 -4.00
C THR A 191 15.34 0.82 -3.76
N MET A 192 15.15 0.43 -2.50
CA MET A 192 13.96 -0.24 -2.01
C MET A 192 13.33 0.55 -0.86
N THR A 193 12.08 0.98 -1.04
CA THR A 193 11.29 1.65 0.00
C THR A 193 10.27 0.68 0.57
N ALA A 194 10.47 0.22 1.79
CA ALA A 194 9.57 -0.71 2.46
C ALA A 194 9.78 -0.71 3.97
N ARG A 195 8.74 -1.10 4.72
CA ARG A 195 8.92 -1.46 6.13
C ARG A 195 9.77 -2.72 6.25
N PHE A 196 10.59 -2.80 7.30
CA PHE A 196 11.39 -3.99 7.59
C PHE A 196 10.55 -5.02 8.36
N PHE A 197 9.78 -5.81 7.61
CA PHE A 197 9.00 -6.94 8.08
C PHE A 197 9.26 -8.16 7.19
N SER A 198 9.08 -9.35 7.72
CA SER A 198 9.29 -10.61 7.00
C SER A 198 8.57 -10.67 5.64
N GLN A 199 7.42 -10.00 5.52
CA GLN A 199 6.69 -9.90 4.25
C GLN A 199 7.53 -9.27 3.13
N LYS A 200 8.35 -8.26 3.45
CA LYS A 200 9.05 -7.42 2.46
C LYS A 200 10.41 -7.95 2.02
N ASP A 201 10.82 -9.08 2.53
CA ASP A 201 11.94 -9.92 2.05
C ASP A 201 13.21 -9.15 1.59
N GLN A 202 13.65 -8.14 2.37
CA GLN A 202 14.91 -7.45 2.11
C GLN A 202 16.12 -8.40 1.99
N PRO A 203 16.18 -9.54 2.74
CA PRO A 203 17.27 -10.50 2.61
C PRO A 203 17.49 -11.01 1.17
N THR A 204 16.43 -11.19 0.38
CA THR A 204 16.57 -11.58 -1.04
C THR A 204 17.35 -10.52 -1.84
N LEU A 205 17.07 -9.24 -1.67
CA LEU A 205 17.83 -8.17 -2.36
C LEU A 205 19.28 -8.07 -1.83
N ILE A 206 19.50 -8.24 -0.52
CA ILE A 206 20.84 -8.24 0.08
C ILE A 206 21.68 -9.39 -0.51
N ARG A 207 21.13 -10.60 -0.58
CA ARG A 207 21.82 -11.76 -1.20
C ARG A 207 22.05 -11.55 -2.70
N ALA A 208 21.08 -10.98 -3.42
CA ALA A 208 21.22 -10.66 -4.83
C ALA A 208 22.41 -9.72 -5.09
N LEU A 209 22.63 -8.73 -4.20
CA LEU A 209 23.75 -7.79 -4.31
C LEU A 209 25.13 -8.46 -4.29
N SER A 210 25.30 -9.61 -3.61
CA SER A 210 26.56 -10.35 -3.60
C SER A 210 26.96 -10.88 -5.00
N LEU A 211 25.98 -11.05 -5.90
CA LEU A 211 26.18 -11.52 -7.27
C LEU A 211 26.33 -10.38 -8.29
N LEU A 212 26.24 -9.12 -7.86
CA LEU A 212 26.23 -7.95 -8.74
C LEU A 212 27.58 -7.21 -8.73
N PRO A 213 27.92 -6.45 -9.80
CA PRO A 213 29.12 -5.62 -9.89
C PRO A 213 29.33 -4.74 -8.65
N SER A 214 30.59 -4.45 -8.35
CA SER A 214 31.01 -3.77 -7.11
C SER A 214 30.61 -2.30 -7.02
N ASP A 215 30.32 -1.65 -8.15
CA ASP A 215 29.83 -0.27 -8.23
C ASP A 215 28.32 -0.14 -8.01
N ILE A 216 27.61 -1.26 -7.86
CA ILE A 216 26.17 -1.26 -7.50
C ILE A 216 26.02 -1.13 -5.99
N HIS A 217 25.27 -0.13 -5.56
CA HIS A 217 24.92 0.12 -4.17
C HIS A 217 23.41 0.03 -3.96
N VAL A 218 23.01 -0.51 -2.80
CA VAL A 218 21.60 -0.62 -2.41
C VAL A 218 21.28 0.37 -1.29
N VAL A 219 20.20 1.12 -1.47
CA VAL A 219 19.64 2.04 -0.50
C VAL A 219 18.31 1.50 0.00
N PHE A 220 18.23 1.22 1.28
CA PHE A 220 16.99 0.87 1.95
C PHE A 220 16.39 2.08 2.68
N VAL A 221 15.13 2.39 2.39
CA VAL A 221 14.38 3.44 3.06
C VAL A 221 13.20 2.82 3.81
N GLY A 222 13.17 2.99 5.11
CA GLY A 222 12.14 2.47 5.98
C GLY A 222 12.68 2.02 7.34
N SER A 223 11.79 1.53 8.17
CA SER A 223 12.11 0.99 9.51
C SER A 223 11.25 -0.24 9.79
N GLY A 224 11.58 -1.00 10.82
CA GLY A 224 10.82 -2.16 11.23
C GLY A 224 11.69 -3.17 12.00
N GLU A 225 11.05 -4.23 12.46
CA GLU A 225 11.65 -5.21 13.39
C GLU A 225 12.82 -6.01 12.79
N SER A 226 12.76 -6.31 11.47
CA SER A 226 13.80 -7.12 10.79
C SER A 226 15.03 -6.32 10.32
N ILE A 227 15.16 -5.03 10.68
CA ILE A 227 16.30 -4.20 10.22
C ILE A 227 17.64 -4.69 10.78
N PHE A 228 17.67 -5.19 12.03
CA PHE A 228 18.90 -5.71 12.65
C PHE A 228 19.38 -6.98 11.97
N GLU A 229 18.47 -7.88 11.61
CA GLU A 229 18.76 -9.10 10.87
C GLU A 229 19.30 -8.79 9.47
N CYS A 230 18.74 -7.80 8.78
CA CYS A 230 19.22 -7.33 7.48
C CYS A 230 20.65 -6.74 7.57
N LYS A 231 20.96 -5.96 8.62
CA LYS A 231 22.31 -5.41 8.86
C LYS A 231 23.32 -6.53 9.17
N ALA A 232 22.94 -7.50 9.99
CA ALA A 232 23.78 -8.66 10.29
C ALA A 232 24.11 -9.47 9.03
N LEU A 233 23.09 -9.74 8.18
CA LEU A 233 23.28 -10.41 6.89
C LEU A 233 24.21 -9.63 5.95
N ALA A 234 24.06 -8.30 5.88
CA ALA A 234 24.93 -7.44 5.08
C ALA A 234 26.41 -7.55 5.54
N THR A 235 26.65 -7.59 6.85
CA THR A 235 27.99 -7.76 7.43
C THR A 235 28.55 -9.16 7.16
N GLU A 236 27.75 -10.21 7.36
CA GLU A 236 28.13 -11.60 7.09
C GLU A 236 28.58 -11.81 5.63
N LEU A 237 27.91 -11.14 4.68
CA LEU A 237 28.21 -11.22 3.26
C LEU A 237 29.29 -10.22 2.81
N GLY A 238 29.88 -9.42 3.70
CA GLY A 238 30.88 -8.42 3.36
C GLY A 238 30.36 -7.24 2.52
N LEU A 239 29.06 -6.92 2.61
CA LEU A 239 28.38 -5.92 1.80
C LEU A 239 28.13 -4.60 2.51
N SER A 240 28.64 -4.40 3.73
CA SER A 240 28.33 -3.23 4.56
C SER A 240 28.62 -1.89 3.87
N GLU A 241 29.69 -1.80 3.06
CA GLU A 241 30.06 -0.58 2.33
C GLU A 241 29.15 -0.30 1.10
N ARG A 242 28.37 -1.30 0.68
CA ARG A 242 27.50 -1.21 -0.52
C ARG A 242 26.02 -1.12 -0.16
N ILE A 243 25.66 -1.20 1.14
CA ILE A 243 24.27 -1.16 1.60
C ILE A 243 24.08 0.02 2.56
N HIS A 244 23.15 0.90 2.22
CA HIS A 244 22.85 2.12 2.96
C HIS A 244 21.45 2.06 3.57
N PHE A 245 21.36 2.04 4.88
CA PHE A 245 20.09 2.03 5.62
C PHE A 245 19.75 3.47 6.06
N LEU A 246 18.91 4.16 5.30
CA LEU A 246 18.58 5.56 5.57
C LEU A 246 17.49 5.75 6.64
N GLY A 247 16.94 4.66 7.16
CA GLY A 247 15.83 4.75 8.11
C GLY A 247 14.58 5.35 7.47
N ARG A 248 13.73 5.97 8.30
CA ARG A 248 12.53 6.66 7.81
C ARG A 248 12.90 8.00 7.21
N ARG A 249 12.30 8.29 6.05
CA ARG A 249 12.51 9.53 5.32
C ARG A 249 11.16 10.12 4.89
N THR A 250 11.05 11.44 4.88
CA THR A 250 9.89 12.20 4.37
C THR A 250 10.09 12.67 2.93
N ASP A 251 11.31 12.62 2.45
CA ASP A 251 11.77 13.07 1.13
C ASP A 251 12.05 11.89 0.16
N VAL A 252 11.24 10.81 0.32
CA VAL A 252 11.34 9.58 -0.48
C VAL A 252 11.27 9.86 -1.99
N ASN A 253 10.44 10.80 -2.41
CA ASN A 253 10.32 11.23 -3.80
C ASN A 253 11.67 11.70 -4.40
N ARG A 254 12.47 12.44 -3.64
CA ARG A 254 13.81 12.88 -4.06
C ARG A 254 14.80 11.73 -4.12
N ILE A 255 14.76 10.81 -3.13
CA ILE A 255 15.61 9.61 -3.11
C ILE A 255 15.31 8.74 -4.33
N LEU A 256 14.03 8.49 -4.61
CA LEU A 256 13.60 7.73 -5.79
C LEU A 256 14.02 8.40 -7.10
N LYS A 257 13.95 9.74 -7.17
CA LYS A 257 14.41 10.48 -8.35
C LYS A 257 15.91 10.37 -8.57
N THR A 258 16.70 10.21 -7.50
CA THR A 258 18.16 9.97 -7.56
C THR A 258 18.52 8.56 -8.02
N SER A 259 17.67 7.57 -7.75
CA SER A 259 17.93 6.16 -8.04
C SER A 259 18.13 5.89 -9.53
N ASP A 260 18.98 4.92 -9.85
CA ASP A 260 19.12 4.41 -11.22
C ASP A 260 18.08 3.31 -11.49
N LEU A 261 17.76 2.49 -10.49
CA LEU A 261 16.80 1.39 -10.53
C LEU A 261 16.07 1.30 -9.20
N CYS A 262 14.82 0.88 -9.19
CA CYS A 262 14.10 0.54 -7.97
C CYS A 262 13.79 -0.96 -7.90
N VAL A 263 13.78 -1.50 -6.69
CA VAL A 263 13.52 -2.93 -6.47
C VAL A 263 12.49 -3.10 -5.34
N LEU A 264 11.58 -4.07 -5.51
CA LEU A 264 10.72 -4.54 -4.43
C LEU A 264 10.77 -6.06 -4.34
N SER A 265 11.51 -6.57 -3.35
CA SER A 265 11.42 -7.98 -2.94
C SER A 265 10.30 -8.11 -1.91
N THR A 266 9.38 -9.07 -2.13
CA THR A 266 8.23 -9.26 -1.24
C THR A 266 7.62 -10.66 -1.42
N HIS A 267 6.94 -11.18 -0.39
CA HIS A 267 6.26 -12.46 -0.48
C HIS A 267 4.81 -12.36 -0.97
N TYR A 268 4.14 -11.25 -0.72
CA TYR A 268 2.75 -10.99 -1.18
C TYR A 268 2.41 -9.51 -1.10
N GLU A 269 1.58 -9.03 -2.05
CA GLU A 269 1.09 -7.65 -2.11
C GLU A 269 -0.40 -7.60 -2.49
N GLY A 270 -1.04 -6.47 -2.18
CA GLY A 270 -2.31 -6.09 -2.79
C GLY A 270 -2.06 -5.40 -4.12
N LEU A 271 -1.89 -4.10 -4.07
CA LEU A 271 -1.31 -3.25 -5.12
C LEU A 271 -0.26 -2.37 -4.43
N PRO A 272 1.04 -2.65 -4.59
CA PRO A 272 2.07 -1.98 -3.80
C PRO A 272 2.25 -0.52 -4.21
N ILE A 273 1.91 0.41 -3.31
CA ILE A 273 2.07 1.86 -3.52
C ILE A 273 3.52 2.20 -3.85
N SER A 274 4.49 1.54 -3.23
CA SER A 274 5.91 1.78 -3.49
C SER A 274 6.30 1.54 -4.97
N VAL A 275 5.74 0.51 -5.62
CA VAL A 275 6.00 0.29 -7.06
C VAL A 275 5.41 1.40 -7.90
N ILE A 276 4.20 1.88 -7.56
CA ILE A 276 3.58 3.02 -8.25
C ILE A 276 4.43 4.29 -8.06
N GLU A 277 4.97 4.53 -6.85
CA GLU A 277 5.90 5.62 -6.56
C GLU A 277 7.18 5.54 -7.40
N TYR A 278 7.77 4.34 -7.53
CA TYR A 278 8.96 4.10 -8.37
C TYR A 278 8.68 4.44 -9.84
N MET A 279 7.58 3.92 -10.38
CA MET A 279 7.14 4.19 -11.75
C MET A 279 6.92 5.69 -11.96
N SER A 280 6.27 6.38 -11.02
CA SER A 280 5.97 7.81 -11.09
C SER A 280 7.21 8.70 -10.95
N ALA A 281 8.27 8.20 -10.29
CA ALA A 281 9.59 8.83 -10.30
C ALA A 281 10.34 8.61 -11.63
N GLY A 282 9.75 7.86 -12.58
CA GLY A 282 10.34 7.55 -13.89
C GLY A 282 11.47 6.51 -13.77
N LYS A 283 11.29 5.49 -12.92
CA LYS A 283 12.31 4.45 -12.73
C LYS A 283 11.88 3.11 -13.31
N ALA A 284 12.84 2.39 -13.87
CA ALA A 284 12.67 0.97 -14.08
C ALA A 284 12.54 0.27 -12.72
N VAL A 285 11.76 -0.81 -12.69
CA VAL A 285 11.46 -1.55 -11.46
C VAL A 285 11.72 -3.02 -11.70
N VAL A 286 12.48 -3.65 -10.81
CA VAL A 286 12.54 -5.11 -10.69
C VAL A 286 11.80 -5.51 -9.42
N ALA A 287 10.90 -6.48 -9.50
CA ALA A 287 10.16 -6.90 -8.31
C ALA A 287 9.87 -8.41 -8.33
N THR A 288 9.53 -8.94 -7.16
CA THR A 288 9.12 -10.34 -7.03
C THR A 288 7.81 -10.59 -7.78
N ASP A 289 7.73 -11.71 -8.49
CA ASP A 289 6.56 -12.16 -9.25
C ASP A 289 5.45 -12.64 -8.30
N VAL A 290 4.66 -11.68 -7.79
CA VAL A 290 3.50 -11.93 -6.92
C VAL A 290 2.28 -11.17 -7.45
N ASP A 291 1.09 -11.61 -7.01
CA ASP A 291 -0.16 -10.92 -7.33
C ASP A 291 -0.08 -9.43 -6.96
N GLY A 292 -0.73 -8.57 -7.75
CA GLY A 292 -0.72 -7.12 -7.59
C GLY A 292 0.50 -6.42 -8.18
N ILE A 293 1.66 -7.09 -8.28
CA ILE A 293 2.84 -6.55 -8.97
C ILE A 293 2.76 -6.82 -10.48
N ARG A 294 2.24 -7.97 -10.89
CA ARG A 294 2.05 -8.33 -12.31
C ARG A 294 1.19 -7.34 -13.09
N GLU A 295 0.30 -6.63 -12.41
CA GLU A 295 -0.54 -5.60 -13.03
C GLU A 295 0.22 -4.28 -13.28
N LEU A 296 1.37 -4.09 -12.66
CA LEU A 296 2.12 -2.82 -12.67
C LEU A 296 3.28 -2.82 -13.64
N ILE A 297 4.07 -3.89 -13.69
CA ILE A 297 5.33 -3.95 -14.44
C ILE A 297 5.36 -5.15 -15.39
N SER A 298 6.22 -5.08 -16.40
CA SER A 298 6.36 -6.15 -17.41
C SER A 298 6.97 -7.42 -16.83
N ASP A 299 6.59 -8.59 -17.38
CA ASP A 299 7.09 -9.92 -17.00
C ASP A 299 8.64 -10.01 -17.05
N ASP A 300 9.27 -9.28 -17.95
CA ASP A 300 10.72 -9.20 -18.07
C ASP A 300 11.42 -8.69 -16.81
N CYS A 301 10.71 -7.92 -15.98
CA CYS A 301 11.19 -7.32 -14.74
C CYS A 301 10.71 -8.08 -13.48
N LEU A 302 9.95 -9.15 -13.64
CA LEU A 302 9.48 -9.99 -12.55
C LEU A 302 10.52 -11.08 -12.23
N ALA A 303 10.93 -11.14 -10.97
CA ALA A 303 11.84 -12.14 -10.44
C ALA A 303 11.06 -13.21 -9.67
N LYS A 304 11.49 -14.47 -9.78
CA LYS A 304 10.86 -15.59 -9.06
C LYS A 304 10.86 -15.36 -7.56
N PRO A 305 9.75 -15.67 -6.86
CA PRO A 305 9.71 -15.58 -5.40
C PRO A 305 10.82 -16.42 -4.74
N ASN A 306 11.41 -15.90 -3.67
CA ASN A 306 12.48 -16.54 -2.91
C ASN A 306 13.75 -16.87 -3.72
N SER A 307 13.96 -16.24 -4.88
CA SER A 307 15.19 -16.43 -5.67
C SER A 307 15.99 -15.14 -5.78
N PHE A 308 17.07 -15.04 -5.00
CA PHE A 308 18.01 -13.93 -5.11
C PHE A 308 18.86 -14.00 -6.39
N GLU A 309 19.05 -15.21 -6.94
CA GLU A 309 19.77 -15.40 -8.21
C GLU A 309 18.96 -14.81 -9.37
N ASP A 310 17.65 -15.08 -9.43
CA ASP A 310 16.80 -14.54 -10.48
C ASP A 310 16.63 -13.03 -10.33
N MET A 311 16.50 -12.52 -9.07
CA MET A 311 16.53 -11.09 -8.77
C MET A 311 17.84 -10.44 -9.30
N ALA A 312 18.99 -11.03 -9.01
CA ALA A 312 20.27 -10.55 -9.49
C ALA A 312 20.36 -10.59 -11.03
N LEU A 313 19.83 -11.64 -11.67
CA LEU A 313 19.81 -11.77 -13.13
C LEU A 313 19.01 -10.62 -13.78
N LYS A 314 17.81 -10.32 -13.26
CA LYS A 314 16.97 -9.22 -13.75
C LYS A 314 17.65 -7.86 -13.55
N ILE A 315 18.26 -7.62 -12.40
CA ILE A 315 19.01 -6.39 -12.11
C ILE A 315 20.22 -6.26 -13.06
N ARG A 316 21.02 -7.33 -13.22
CA ARG A 316 22.20 -7.33 -14.08
C ARG A 316 21.86 -7.04 -15.53
N ARG A 317 20.73 -7.57 -16.04
CA ARG A 317 20.24 -7.29 -17.39
C ARG A 317 20.00 -5.79 -17.60
N LEU A 318 19.30 -5.13 -16.66
CA LEU A 318 19.03 -3.69 -16.76
C LEU A 318 20.28 -2.82 -16.52
N TYR A 319 21.18 -3.26 -15.64
CA TYR A 319 22.46 -2.60 -15.43
C TYR A 319 23.34 -2.61 -16.69
N GLY A 320 23.39 -3.74 -17.39
CA GLY A 320 24.21 -3.92 -18.59
C GLY A 320 23.63 -3.31 -19.88
N ASP A 321 22.34 -3.01 -19.92
CA ASP A 321 21.64 -2.44 -21.08
C ASP A 321 20.92 -1.13 -20.71
N ARG A 322 21.64 -0.02 -20.90
CA ARG A 322 21.11 1.33 -20.61
C ARG A 322 19.94 1.73 -21.51
N GLN A 323 19.87 1.25 -22.73
CA GLN A 323 18.75 1.54 -23.63
C GLN A 323 17.50 0.82 -23.14
N LEU A 324 17.61 -0.45 -22.75
CA LEU A 324 16.52 -1.20 -22.14
C LEU A 324 16.03 -0.55 -20.83
N LEU A 325 16.98 -0.17 -19.95
CA LEU A 325 16.67 0.51 -18.69
C LEU A 325 15.84 1.77 -18.91
N ASN A 326 16.28 2.64 -19.84
CA ASN A 326 15.59 3.90 -20.15
C ASN A 326 14.22 3.64 -20.75
N ARG A 327 14.08 2.72 -21.71
CA ARG A 327 12.81 2.35 -22.32
C ARG A 327 11.79 1.86 -21.29
N ILE A 328 12.22 0.99 -20.36
CA ILE A 328 11.35 0.49 -19.28
C ILE A 328 10.97 1.63 -18.33
N SER A 329 11.90 2.52 -18.00
CA SER A 329 11.65 3.70 -17.16
C SER A 329 10.60 4.63 -17.76
N GLU A 330 10.70 4.94 -19.04
CA GLU A 330 9.74 5.75 -19.78
C GLU A 330 8.34 5.08 -19.82
N GLN A 331 8.30 3.78 -20.13
CA GLN A 331 7.03 3.05 -20.15
C GLN A 331 6.38 3.01 -18.77
N ASN A 332 7.16 2.78 -17.71
CA ASN A 332 6.67 2.82 -16.33
C ASN A 332 6.10 4.19 -15.98
N LEU A 333 6.79 5.27 -16.35
CA LEU A 333 6.31 6.64 -16.12
C LEU A 333 4.96 6.89 -16.80
N LEU A 334 4.83 6.51 -18.07
CA LEU A 334 3.58 6.64 -18.81
C LEU A 334 2.45 5.82 -18.16
N ASN A 335 2.73 4.56 -17.83
CA ASN A 335 1.74 3.67 -17.20
C ASN A 335 1.34 4.14 -15.80
N SER A 336 2.23 4.84 -15.07
CA SER A 336 1.94 5.28 -13.70
C SER A 336 0.91 6.40 -13.63
N PHE A 337 0.66 7.14 -14.71
CA PHE A 337 -0.27 8.27 -14.71
C PHE A 337 -1.71 7.86 -14.37
N GLN A 338 -2.12 6.63 -14.73
CA GLN A 338 -3.45 6.10 -14.38
C GLN A 338 -3.67 5.93 -12.85
N TYR A 339 -2.57 5.91 -12.08
CA TYR A 339 -2.60 5.82 -10.61
C TYR A 339 -2.53 7.20 -9.94
N ASN A 340 -2.94 8.24 -10.63
CA ASN A 340 -3.06 9.57 -10.05
C ASN A 340 -4.22 9.62 -9.04
N ILE A 341 -3.98 10.23 -7.90
CA ILE A 341 -4.91 10.31 -6.78
C ILE A 341 -6.26 10.97 -7.16
N GLU A 342 -6.24 11.96 -8.05
CA GLU A 342 -7.46 12.66 -8.45
C GLU A 342 -8.44 11.72 -9.18
N GLU A 343 -7.92 10.85 -10.04
CA GLU A 343 -8.74 9.85 -10.74
C GLU A 343 -9.38 8.86 -9.75
N MET A 344 -8.59 8.35 -8.80
CA MET A 344 -9.10 7.46 -7.76
C MET A 344 -10.19 8.14 -6.92
N VAL A 345 -9.99 9.39 -6.51
CA VAL A 345 -10.97 10.17 -5.75
C VAL A 345 -12.28 10.33 -6.52
N ASN A 346 -12.20 10.62 -7.83
CA ASN A 346 -13.36 10.74 -8.71
C ASN A 346 -14.14 9.42 -8.80
N GLN A 347 -13.44 8.28 -8.92
CA GLN A 347 -14.07 6.96 -8.95
C GLN A 347 -14.78 6.63 -7.63
N TYR A 348 -14.16 6.91 -6.48
CA TYR A 348 -14.83 6.75 -5.17
C TYR A 348 -16.01 7.70 -5.01
N ASN A 349 -15.87 8.96 -5.42
CA ASN A 349 -16.97 9.93 -5.38
C ASN A 349 -18.15 9.48 -6.24
N TYR A 350 -17.88 8.92 -7.43
CA TYR A 350 -18.91 8.35 -8.30
C TYR A 350 -19.67 7.21 -7.61
N ILE A 351 -18.96 6.24 -6.99
CA ILE A 351 -19.65 5.13 -6.31
C ILE A 351 -20.43 5.59 -5.07
N TYR A 352 -19.93 6.58 -4.31
CA TYR A 352 -20.68 7.16 -3.18
C TYR A 352 -21.98 7.82 -3.63
N ASN A 353 -21.93 8.64 -4.68
CA ASN A 353 -23.11 9.27 -5.24
C ASN A 353 -24.09 8.23 -5.78
N LYS A 354 -23.60 7.19 -6.46
CA LYS A 354 -24.44 6.11 -6.99
C LYS A 354 -25.22 5.37 -5.91
N VAL A 355 -24.57 5.00 -4.80
CA VAL A 355 -25.25 4.26 -3.71
C VAL A 355 -26.12 5.17 -2.86
N TYR A 356 -25.80 6.45 -2.73
CA TYR A 356 -26.56 7.41 -1.95
C TYR A 356 -27.89 7.78 -2.62
N ASN A 357 -27.90 7.92 -3.94
CA ASN A 357 -29.05 8.34 -4.73
C ASN A 357 -29.92 7.15 -5.22
N GLY A 358 -29.42 5.92 -5.14
CA GLY A 358 -30.14 4.70 -5.53
C GLY A 358 -30.69 3.98 -4.31
#